data_2c9d6847e6e83f35c38ba5dcb26c4af7
#
_entry.id   2c9d6847e6e83f35c38ba5dcb26c4af7
#
_cell.length_a   1.000
_cell.length_b   1.000
_cell.length_c   1.000
_cell.angle_alpha   90.00
_cell.angle_beta   90.00
_cell.angle_gamma   90.00
#
_symmetry.space_group_name_H-M   'P 1'
#
loop_
_entity.id
_entity.type
_entity.pdbx_description
1 polymer ?
#
loop_
_entity_poly.entity_id
_entity_poly.type
_entity_poly.pdbx_seq_one_letter_code
_entity_poly.pdbx_strand_id
1 'polypeptide(L)'
;MPAGHLLSEGQYINKNVSEDELWSAFSRLFSAQSKNSTSYKFAFLKSLLDNLYNVDSNLQLTFDVIFAKFAESYWNLVLKYGIRQQSITRDGRISAIEGILRESATRFHIADGVPFEQLNDDAMIFVCDNTKRKCKINVVGALYADLGGMAYSFSRSGEWLRFSPYMYEFLCKHKLVIEKMNYYEWARYMEKVNDDSMVVHLLTKIECSTKRSDLSVYRHILYDEFECKRCFYCGRPLKESAIHVDHFIPWSFIKDDKLWNFVLACPQCNESKSDKLAAPVYLEQIIRRNNASRLAAYANKIA
;
A
#
# COMPACT_ATOMS: atom_id res chain seq x y z
N MET A 1 -8.25 -23.16 10.98
CA MET A 1 -7.57 -21.85 10.92
C MET A 1 -6.36 -21.98 10.01
N PRO A 2 -5.89 -20.90 9.37
CA PRO A 2 -4.68 -20.96 8.55
C PRO A 2 -3.48 -21.42 9.39
N ALA A 3 -2.54 -22.17 8.79
CA ALA A 3 -1.29 -22.51 9.44
C ALA A 3 -0.55 -21.22 9.86
N GLY A 4 0.18 -21.26 10.97
CA GLY A 4 0.98 -20.12 11.43
C GLY A 4 0.23 -18.96 12.11
N HIS A 5 -1.11 -18.93 12.11
CA HIS A 5 -1.86 -17.79 12.65
C HIS A 5 -1.59 -17.52 14.16
N LEU A 6 -1.19 -18.54 14.91
CA LEU A 6 -0.82 -18.40 16.33
C LEU A 6 0.62 -17.94 16.58
N LEU A 7 1.47 -17.92 15.54
CA LEU A 7 2.87 -17.52 15.69
C LEU A 7 2.96 -16.08 16.17
N SER A 8 3.67 -15.86 17.27
CA SER A 8 4.01 -14.52 17.79
C SER A 8 5.28 -13.95 17.15
N GLU A 9 6.16 -14.83 16.70
CA GLU A 9 7.43 -14.51 16.07
C GLU A 9 7.76 -15.51 14.98
N GLY A 10 8.59 -15.10 14.03
CA GLY A 10 9.12 -15.95 12.97
C GLY A 10 10.44 -15.41 12.47
N GLN A 11 11.34 -16.33 12.12
CA GLN A 11 12.61 -16.01 11.46
C GLN A 11 12.56 -16.54 10.04
N TYR A 12 12.98 -15.73 9.08
CA TYR A 12 13.08 -16.22 7.71
C TYR A 12 14.21 -17.24 7.59
N ILE A 13 14.02 -18.19 6.67
CA ILE A 13 15.00 -19.23 6.41
C ILE A 13 16.27 -18.58 5.85
N ASN A 14 17.37 -18.67 6.58
CA ASN A 14 18.67 -18.12 6.18
C ASN A 14 19.42 -19.10 5.27
N LYS A 15 18.90 -19.32 4.05
CA LYS A 15 19.54 -20.07 2.98
C LYS A 15 19.37 -19.32 1.67
N ASN A 16 20.18 -19.65 0.68
CA ASN A 16 19.94 -19.19 -0.68
C ASN A 16 18.58 -19.72 -1.16
N VAL A 17 17.65 -18.82 -1.43
CA VAL A 17 16.33 -19.13 -1.97
C VAL A 17 16.33 -18.72 -3.44
N SER A 18 16.08 -19.68 -4.32
CA SER A 18 16.01 -19.40 -5.75
C SER A 18 14.73 -18.66 -6.14
N GLU A 19 14.75 -17.97 -7.28
CA GLU A 19 13.57 -17.29 -7.82
C GLU A 19 12.42 -18.27 -8.09
N ASP A 20 12.72 -19.51 -8.50
CA ASP A 20 11.73 -20.57 -8.72
C ASP A 20 11.05 -21.03 -7.42
N GLU A 21 11.81 -21.10 -6.31
CA GLU A 21 11.24 -21.41 -4.99
C GLU A 21 10.28 -20.30 -4.54
N LEU A 22 10.62 -19.03 -4.79
CA LEU A 22 9.77 -17.89 -4.50
C LEU A 22 8.49 -17.89 -5.36
N TRP A 23 8.61 -18.12 -6.66
CA TRP A 23 7.45 -18.28 -7.56
C TRP A 23 6.55 -19.45 -7.13
N SER A 24 7.15 -20.57 -6.71
CA SER A 24 6.41 -21.72 -6.20
C SER A 24 5.65 -21.38 -4.92
N ALA A 25 6.22 -20.54 -4.03
CA ALA A 25 5.54 -20.08 -2.82
C ALA A 25 4.33 -19.18 -3.15
N PHE A 26 4.48 -18.22 -4.08
CA PHE A 26 3.37 -17.38 -4.53
C PHE A 26 2.29 -18.19 -5.27
N SER A 27 2.68 -19.17 -6.10
CA SER A 27 1.73 -20.08 -6.76
C SER A 27 0.89 -20.86 -5.74
N ARG A 28 1.48 -21.34 -4.65
CA ARG A 28 0.73 -21.98 -3.56
C ARG A 28 -0.17 -20.98 -2.82
N LEU A 29 0.33 -19.77 -2.52
CA LEU A 29 -0.44 -18.72 -1.85
C LEU A 29 -1.71 -18.37 -2.62
N PHE A 30 -1.62 -18.28 -3.94
CA PHE A 30 -2.74 -17.95 -4.83
C PHE A 30 -3.53 -19.16 -5.33
N SER A 31 -3.22 -20.36 -4.85
CA SER A 31 -3.96 -21.58 -5.21
C SER A 31 -5.10 -21.89 -4.24
N ALA A 32 -5.93 -22.87 -4.62
CA ALA A 32 -6.97 -23.40 -3.73
C ALA A 32 -6.43 -24.09 -2.44
N GLN A 33 -5.13 -24.34 -2.36
CA GLN A 33 -4.48 -24.89 -1.15
C GLN A 33 -4.37 -23.85 -0.03
N SER A 34 -4.34 -22.57 -0.37
CA SER A 34 -4.32 -21.48 0.62
C SER A 34 -5.70 -21.33 1.27
N LYS A 35 -5.77 -21.59 2.57
CA LYS A 35 -7.02 -21.48 3.34
C LYS A 35 -7.26 -20.04 3.75
N ASN A 36 -8.31 -19.43 3.22
CA ASN A 36 -8.72 -18.07 3.53
C ASN A 36 -10.06 -18.08 4.26
N SER A 37 -10.09 -17.70 5.54
CA SER A 37 -11.30 -17.45 6.29
C SER A 37 -11.78 -15.99 6.18
N THR A 38 -10.87 -15.10 5.84
CA THR A 38 -11.08 -13.67 5.60
C THR A 38 -10.21 -13.24 4.43
N SER A 39 -10.44 -12.05 3.89
CA SER A 39 -9.60 -11.44 2.84
C SER A 39 -8.24 -10.91 3.35
N TYR A 40 -7.93 -11.06 4.64
CA TYR A 40 -6.82 -10.40 5.32
C TYR A 40 -5.44 -10.66 4.70
N LYS A 41 -5.17 -11.88 4.21
CA LYS A 41 -3.87 -12.18 3.59
C LYS A 41 -3.63 -11.36 2.32
N PHE A 42 -4.68 -11.14 1.53
CA PHE A 42 -4.59 -10.31 0.31
C PHE A 42 -4.30 -8.84 0.65
N ALA A 43 -5.03 -8.27 1.60
CA ALA A 43 -4.80 -6.90 2.04
C ALA A 43 -3.44 -6.73 2.72
N PHE A 44 -2.98 -7.73 3.49
CA PHE A 44 -1.68 -7.67 4.14
C PHE A 44 -0.54 -7.76 3.12
N LEU A 45 -0.63 -8.67 2.13
CA LEU A 45 0.33 -8.71 1.03
C LEU A 45 0.35 -7.38 0.26
N LYS A 46 -0.84 -6.81 -0.03
CA LYS A 46 -0.91 -5.49 -0.64
C LYS A 46 -0.19 -4.44 0.19
N SER A 47 -0.43 -4.41 1.51
CA SER A 47 0.22 -3.46 2.41
C SER A 47 1.75 -3.59 2.43
N LEU A 48 2.27 -4.81 2.30
CA LEU A 48 3.70 -5.07 2.16
C LEU A 48 4.24 -4.54 0.82
N LEU A 49 3.50 -4.77 -0.27
CA LEU A 49 3.87 -4.27 -1.60
C LEU A 49 3.81 -2.73 -1.69
N ASP A 50 2.83 -2.11 -1.05
CA ASP A 50 2.71 -0.65 -1.01
C ASP A 50 3.84 0.01 -0.19
N ASN A 51 4.32 -0.67 0.85
CA ASN A 51 5.43 -0.21 1.67
C ASN A 51 6.81 -0.75 1.26
N LEU A 52 6.92 -1.42 0.12
CA LEU A 52 8.14 -2.12 -0.26
C LEU A 52 9.38 -1.20 -0.30
N TYR A 53 9.19 0.06 -0.68
CA TYR A 53 10.28 1.05 -0.75
C TYR A 53 10.39 1.96 0.49
N ASN A 54 9.57 1.70 1.52
CA ASN A 54 9.59 2.41 2.81
C ASN A 54 10.38 1.64 3.89
N VAL A 55 11.08 0.58 3.52
CA VAL A 55 11.94 -0.19 4.43
C VAL A 55 13.13 0.65 4.89
N ASP A 56 13.61 0.37 6.10
CA ASP A 56 14.88 0.90 6.59
C ASP A 56 16.10 0.19 5.95
N SER A 57 17.30 0.56 6.36
CA SER A 57 18.56 -0.06 5.90
C SER A 57 18.67 -1.56 6.22
N ASN A 58 17.86 -2.08 7.12
CA ASN A 58 17.80 -3.49 7.50
C ASN A 58 16.65 -4.24 6.80
N LEU A 59 16.00 -3.61 5.80
CA LEU A 59 14.80 -4.11 5.12
C LEU A 59 13.59 -4.31 6.07
N GLN A 60 13.49 -3.49 7.11
CA GLN A 60 12.47 -3.59 8.14
C GLN A 60 11.38 -2.53 7.97
N LEU A 61 10.15 -2.92 8.27
CA LEU A 61 8.96 -2.07 8.39
C LEU A 61 8.40 -2.18 9.80
N THR A 62 7.85 -1.09 10.32
CA THR A 62 7.02 -1.13 11.54
C THR A 62 5.60 -1.58 11.21
N PHE A 63 4.90 -2.15 12.18
CA PHE A 63 3.49 -2.50 11.99
C PHE A 63 2.60 -1.27 11.80
N ASP A 64 3.00 -0.10 12.27
CA ASP A 64 2.24 1.13 12.08
C ASP A 64 2.07 1.45 10.60
N VAL A 65 3.16 1.49 9.83
CA VAL A 65 3.09 1.77 8.39
C VAL A 65 2.39 0.66 7.61
N ILE A 66 2.56 -0.61 8.01
CA ILE A 66 1.91 -1.74 7.36
C ILE A 66 0.40 -1.69 7.58
N PHE A 67 -0.04 -1.52 8.84
CA PHE A 67 -1.47 -1.58 9.18
C PHE A 67 -2.22 -0.29 8.85
N ALA A 68 -1.55 0.84 8.65
CA ALA A 68 -2.14 2.03 8.02
C ALA A 68 -2.57 1.72 6.58
N LYS A 69 -1.68 1.15 5.75
CA LYS A 69 -2.02 0.73 4.37
C LYS A 69 -3.03 -0.43 4.33
N PHE A 70 -3.02 -1.29 5.34
CA PHE A 70 -4.02 -2.34 5.49
C PHE A 70 -5.41 -1.74 5.74
N ALA A 71 -5.55 -0.78 6.65
CA ALA A 71 -6.81 -0.11 6.93
C ALA A 71 -7.31 0.68 5.72
N GLU A 72 -6.44 1.44 5.07
CA GLU A 72 -6.72 2.20 3.85
C GLU A 72 -7.30 1.29 2.75
N SER A 73 -6.71 0.11 2.54
CA SER A 73 -7.17 -0.85 1.54
C SER A 73 -8.63 -1.28 1.72
N TYR A 74 -9.11 -1.31 2.96
CA TYR A 74 -10.49 -1.69 3.28
C TYR A 74 -11.46 -0.51 3.36
N TRP A 75 -10.96 0.71 3.53
CA TRP A 75 -11.79 1.88 3.80
C TRP A 75 -12.93 2.02 2.80
N ASN A 76 -12.60 2.14 1.53
CA ASN A 76 -13.62 2.27 0.48
C ASN A 76 -14.39 0.97 0.25
N LEU A 77 -13.73 -0.19 0.35
CA LEU A 77 -14.40 -1.48 0.13
C LEU A 77 -15.52 -1.69 1.13
N VAL A 78 -15.30 -1.36 2.40
CA VAL A 78 -16.27 -1.58 3.47
C VAL A 78 -17.28 -0.44 3.57
N LEU A 79 -16.83 0.81 3.63
CA LEU A 79 -17.73 1.94 3.94
C LEU A 79 -18.49 2.41 2.71
N LYS A 80 -17.81 2.55 1.56
CA LYS A 80 -18.45 3.05 0.34
C LYS A 80 -19.19 1.96 -0.43
N TYR A 81 -18.60 0.77 -0.55
CA TYR A 81 -19.16 -0.30 -1.37
C TYR A 81 -19.89 -1.39 -0.56
N GLY A 82 -19.81 -1.35 0.78
CA GLY A 82 -20.47 -2.30 1.67
C GLY A 82 -19.95 -3.75 1.55
N ILE A 83 -18.80 -3.97 0.92
CA ILE A 83 -18.29 -5.30 0.59
C ILE A 83 -17.81 -6.00 1.85
N ARG A 84 -18.31 -7.21 2.09
CA ARG A 84 -17.93 -8.05 3.22
C ARG A 84 -16.57 -8.65 3.00
N GLN A 85 -15.83 -8.82 4.09
CA GLN A 85 -14.46 -9.33 4.09
C GLN A 85 -14.34 -10.78 4.60
N GLN A 86 -15.46 -11.38 4.94
CA GLN A 86 -15.59 -12.79 5.31
C GLN A 86 -17.00 -13.31 5.02
N SER A 87 -17.16 -14.65 5.00
CA SER A 87 -18.47 -15.28 4.91
C SER A 87 -19.34 -14.92 6.11
N ILE A 88 -20.65 -14.86 5.89
CA ILE A 88 -21.62 -14.68 6.97
C ILE A 88 -21.53 -15.90 7.89
N THR A 89 -21.24 -15.65 9.15
CA THR A 89 -21.34 -16.70 10.18
C THR A 89 -22.78 -16.84 10.65
N ARG A 90 -23.14 -18.00 11.22
CA ARG A 90 -24.51 -18.27 11.71
C ARG A 90 -24.99 -17.27 12.77
N ASP A 91 -24.06 -16.67 13.50
CA ASP A 91 -24.30 -15.66 14.54
C ASP A 91 -24.15 -14.21 14.01
N GLY A 92 -24.07 -14.04 12.70
CA GLY A 92 -24.01 -12.72 12.06
C GLY A 92 -22.73 -11.93 12.30
N ARG A 93 -21.65 -12.56 12.78
CA ARG A 93 -20.38 -11.85 13.01
C ARG A 93 -19.79 -11.30 11.72
N ILE A 94 -19.34 -10.07 11.79
CA ILE A 94 -18.55 -9.41 10.75
C ILE A 94 -17.05 -9.51 11.07
N SER A 95 -16.22 -9.27 10.08
CA SER A 95 -14.75 -9.26 10.28
C SER A 95 -14.33 -8.12 11.22
N ALA A 96 -13.19 -8.30 11.91
CA ALA A 96 -12.71 -7.28 12.84
C ALA A 96 -12.47 -5.93 12.16
N ILE A 97 -11.95 -5.95 10.92
CA ILE A 97 -11.74 -4.72 10.16
C ILE A 97 -13.06 -4.01 9.82
N GLU A 98 -14.09 -4.75 9.39
CA GLU A 98 -15.41 -4.16 9.14
C GLU A 98 -15.99 -3.49 10.38
N GLY A 99 -15.86 -4.15 11.54
CA GLY A 99 -16.31 -3.58 12.82
C GLY A 99 -15.57 -2.29 13.17
N ILE A 100 -14.25 -2.26 13.05
CA ILE A 100 -13.43 -1.07 13.34
C ILE A 100 -13.81 0.10 12.44
N LEU A 101 -13.92 -0.13 11.13
CA LEU A 101 -14.20 0.94 10.18
C LEU A 101 -15.61 1.52 10.38
N ARG A 102 -16.62 0.68 10.59
CA ARG A 102 -18.00 1.11 10.89
C ARG A 102 -18.10 1.85 12.22
N GLU A 103 -17.41 1.36 13.27
CA GLU A 103 -17.32 2.04 14.57
C GLU A 103 -16.68 3.42 14.43
N SER A 104 -15.59 3.52 13.66
CA SER A 104 -14.91 4.80 13.39
C SER A 104 -15.84 5.78 12.67
N ALA A 105 -16.52 5.35 11.61
CA ALA A 105 -17.45 6.21 10.86
C ALA A 105 -18.55 6.78 11.76
N THR A 106 -19.12 5.94 12.64
CA THR A 106 -20.15 6.36 13.60
C THR A 106 -19.57 7.30 14.67
N ARG A 107 -18.45 6.91 15.29
CA ARG A 107 -17.86 7.61 16.44
C ARG A 107 -17.38 9.02 16.10
N PHE A 108 -16.79 9.18 14.92
CA PHE A 108 -16.22 10.46 14.48
C PHE A 108 -17.14 11.21 13.49
N HIS A 109 -18.38 10.75 13.32
CA HIS A 109 -19.38 11.35 12.41
C HIS A 109 -18.82 11.55 11.00
N ILE A 110 -18.10 10.55 10.47
CA ILE A 110 -17.48 10.64 9.16
C ILE A 110 -18.56 10.47 8.08
N ALA A 111 -18.65 11.43 7.18
CA ALA A 111 -19.60 11.39 6.08
C ALA A 111 -19.24 10.30 5.06
N ASP A 112 -20.25 9.78 4.35
CA ASP A 112 -20.05 8.80 3.31
C ASP A 112 -19.14 9.35 2.19
N GLY A 113 -18.18 8.54 1.77
CA GLY A 113 -17.28 8.86 0.67
C GLY A 113 -16.07 9.72 1.04
N VAL A 114 -15.88 10.08 2.31
CA VAL A 114 -14.65 10.73 2.78
C VAL A 114 -13.46 9.81 2.51
N PRO A 115 -12.42 10.25 1.78
CA PRO A 115 -11.20 9.48 1.56
C PRO A 115 -10.45 9.21 2.87
N PHE A 116 -9.75 8.07 2.94
CA PHE A 116 -8.99 7.67 4.13
C PHE A 116 -7.97 8.72 4.56
N GLU A 117 -7.26 9.30 3.61
CA GLU A 117 -6.24 10.34 3.83
C GLU A 117 -6.79 11.69 4.29
N GLN A 118 -8.11 11.88 4.23
CA GLN A 118 -8.79 13.10 4.71
C GLN A 118 -9.41 12.93 6.10
N LEU A 119 -9.18 11.80 6.74
CA LEU A 119 -9.57 11.61 8.13
C LEU A 119 -8.84 12.59 9.04
N ASN A 120 -9.52 13.09 10.07
CA ASN A 120 -8.83 13.84 11.11
C ASN A 120 -7.90 12.91 11.93
N ASP A 121 -6.95 13.50 12.62
CA ASP A 121 -5.90 12.76 13.35
C ASP A 121 -6.48 11.74 14.35
N ASP A 122 -7.52 12.11 15.10
CA ASP A 122 -8.14 11.23 16.10
C ASP A 122 -8.78 10.00 15.45
N ALA A 123 -9.48 10.17 14.33
CA ALA A 123 -10.07 9.07 13.57
C ALA A 123 -8.99 8.20 12.94
N MET A 124 -7.96 8.81 12.38
CA MET A 124 -6.82 8.11 11.78
C MET A 124 -6.10 7.24 12.81
N ILE A 125 -5.75 7.80 13.97
CA ILE A 125 -5.12 7.08 15.08
C ILE A 125 -6.02 5.94 15.55
N PHE A 126 -7.31 6.21 15.76
CA PHE A 126 -8.27 5.19 16.18
C PHE A 126 -8.32 4.01 15.21
N VAL A 127 -8.44 4.28 13.91
CA VAL A 127 -8.53 3.24 12.88
C VAL A 127 -7.24 2.44 12.81
N CYS A 128 -6.09 3.10 12.70
CA CYS A 128 -4.79 2.44 12.54
C CYS A 128 -4.42 1.59 13.76
N ASP A 129 -4.55 2.11 14.96
CA ASP A 129 -4.20 1.38 16.19
C ASP A 129 -5.11 0.20 16.46
N ASN A 130 -6.44 0.35 16.27
CA ASN A 130 -7.37 -0.76 16.45
C ASN A 130 -7.18 -1.84 15.38
N THR A 131 -6.92 -1.44 14.14
CA THR A 131 -6.62 -2.36 13.03
C THR A 131 -5.34 -3.14 13.33
N LYS A 132 -4.25 -2.46 13.67
CA LYS A 132 -3.00 -3.10 14.08
C LYS A 132 -3.22 -4.08 15.21
N ARG A 133 -3.83 -3.63 16.30
CA ARG A 133 -4.07 -4.44 17.50
C ARG A 133 -4.89 -5.71 17.24
N LYS A 134 -5.98 -5.59 16.46
CA LYS A 134 -6.91 -6.71 16.24
C LYS A 134 -6.51 -7.59 15.05
N CYS A 135 -5.92 -7.06 14.00
CA CYS A 135 -5.67 -7.80 12.77
C CYS A 135 -4.29 -8.47 12.72
N LYS A 136 -3.24 -7.90 13.36
CA LYS A 136 -1.88 -8.49 13.35
C LYS A 136 -1.84 -9.94 13.81
N ILE A 137 -2.70 -10.32 14.75
CA ILE A 137 -2.77 -11.67 15.32
C ILE A 137 -3.18 -12.69 14.25
N ASN A 138 -4.05 -12.28 13.33
CA ASN A 138 -4.67 -13.18 12.37
C ASN A 138 -3.88 -13.34 11.07
N VAL A 139 -3.01 -12.40 10.72
CA VAL A 139 -2.49 -12.33 9.36
C VAL A 139 -0.97 -12.43 9.27
N VAL A 140 -0.22 -11.87 10.21
CA VAL A 140 1.25 -11.82 10.11
C VAL A 140 1.87 -13.20 10.07
N GLY A 141 1.56 -14.06 11.07
CA GLY A 141 2.05 -15.43 11.10
C GLY A 141 1.43 -16.33 10.03
N ALA A 142 0.19 -16.04 9.61
CA ALA A 142 -0.47 -16.82 8.57
C ALA A 142 0.18 -16.64 7.19
N LEU A 143 0.45 -15.40 6.78
CA LEU A 143 1.15 -15.14 5.50
C LEU A 143 2.60 -15.65 5.56
N TYR A 144 3.28 -15.51 6.70
CA TYR A 144 4.61 -16.08 6.92
C TYR A 144 4.63 -17.59 6.65
N ALA A 145 3.66 -18.32 7.21
CA ALA A 145 3.60 -19.77 7.02
C ALA A 145 3.20 -20.17 5.59
N ASP A 146 2.27 -19.44 4.95
CA ASP A 146 1.87 -19.69 3.56
C ASP A 146 3.04 -19.49 2.58
N LEU A 147 3.94 -18.55 2.85
CA LEU A 147 5.17 -18.32 2.09
C LEU A 147 6.33 -19.19 2.57
N GLY A 148 6.07 -20.22 3.40
CA GLY A 148 7.05 -21.20 3.84
C GLY A 148 8.17 -20.64 4.70
N GLY A 149 7.97 -19.51 5.37
CA GLY A 149 9.00 -18.84 6.17
C GLY A 149 10.14 -18.22 5.35
N MET A 150 10.01 -18.09 4.04
CA MET A 150 11.06 -17.55 3.17
C MET A 150 11.00 -16.02 3.04
N ALA A 151 9.82 -15.43 3.32
CA ALA A 151 9.56 -14.04 2.96
C ALA A 151 10.13 -13.03 3.94
N TYR A 152 9.92 -13.24 5.23
CA TYR A 152 10.27 -12.26 6.24
C TYR A 152 10.44 -12.88 7.63
N SER A 153 11.17 -12.19 8.49
CA SER A 153 11.14 -12.35 9.95
C SER A 153 10.13 -11.36 10.54
N PHE A 154 9.57 -11.66 11.69
CA PHE A 154 8.65 -10.75 12.38
C PHE A 154 8.61 -10.98 13.89
N SER A 155 8.24 -9.93 14.63
CA SER A 155 7.85 -10.02 16.04
C SER A 155 6.56 -9.24 16.25
N ARG A 156 5.51 -9.90 16.78
CA ARG A 156 4.24 -9.23 17.10
C ARG A 156 4.34 -8.34 18.34
N SER A 157 5.19 -8.69 19.28
CA SER A 157 5.45 -7.88 20.47
C SER A 157 6.34 -6.69 20.16
N GLY A 158 7.35 -6.89 19.30
CA GLY A 158 8.22 -5.82 18.81
C GLY A 158 7.60 -4.95 17.72
N GLU A 159 6.45 -5.33 17.18
CA GLU A 159 5.69 -4.62 16.13
C GLU A 159 6.49 -4.30 14.87
N TRP A 160 7.27 -5.28 14.39
CA TRP A 160 8.07 -5.13 13.18
C TRP A 160 8.00 -6.38 12.28
N LEU A 161 8.30 -6.15 11.01
CA LEU A 161 8.52 -7.16 9.98
C LEU A 161 9.79 -6.79 9.21
N ARG A 162 10.65 -7.77 8.93
CA ARG A 162 11.89 -7.60 8.15
C ARG A 162 11.90 -8.57 6.99
N PHE A 163 11.99 -8.07 5.77
CA PHE A 163 12.10 -8.93 4.60
C PHE A 163 13.41 -9.71 4.59
N SER A 164 13.38 -10.94 4.05
CA SER A 164 14.62 -11.59 3.63
C SER A 164 15.16 -10.85 2.41
N PRO A 165 16.50 -10.75 2.23
CA PRO A 165 17.08 -10.07 1.09
C PRO A 165 16.59 -10.63 -0.26
N TYR A 166 16.51 -11.95 -0.38
CA TYR A 166 16.02 -12.62 -1.59
C TYR A 166 14.57 -12.27 -1.92
N MET A 167 13.69 -12.27 -0.91
CA MET A 167 12.30 -11.88 -1.10
C MET A 167 12.19 -10.40 -1.46
N TYR A 168 12.96 -9.53 -0.83
CA TYR A 168 12.93 -8.10 -1.12
C TYR A 168 13.32 -7.81 -2.58
N GLU A 169 14.42 -8.38 -3.05
CA GLU A 169 14.86 -8.25 -4.45
C GLU A 169 13.82 -8.81 -5.42
N PHE A 170 13.26 -9.98 -5.10
CA PHE A 170 12.22 -10.62 -5.89
C PHE A 170 10.96 -9.74 -5.98
N LEU A 171 10.49 -9.20 -4.86
CA LEU A 171 9.34 -8.30 -4.84
C LEU A 171 9.61 -7.00 -5.60
N CYS A 172 10.80 -6.41 -5.49
CA CYS A 172 11.17 -5.23 -6.28
C CYS A 172 11.11 -5.50 -7.79
N LYS A 173 11.58 -6.68 -8.22
CA LYS A 173 11.59 -7.10 -9.63
C LYS A 173 10.19 -7.41 -10.16
N HIS A 174 9.35 -8.07 -9.35
CA HIS A 174 8.08 -8.64 -9.80
C HIS A 174 6.83 -7.99 -9.17
N LYS A 175 7.00 -6.85 -8.50
CA LYS A 175 5.93 -6.16 -7.76
C LYS A 175 4.62 -6.09 -8.54
N LEU A 176 4.66 -5.59 -9.77
CA LEU A 176 3.46 -5.37 -10.58
C LEU A 176 2.72 -6.68 -10.87
N VAL A 177 3.44 -7.75 -11.20
CA VAL A 177 2.83 -9.05 -11.51
C VAL A 177 2.17 -9.64 -10.26
N ILE A 178 2.89 -9.63 -9.14
CA ILE A 178 2.38 -10.16 -7.86
C ILE A 178 1.17 -9.33 -7.38
N GLU A 179 1.21 -8.03 -7.53
CA GLU A 179 0.08 -7.14 -7.19
C GLU A 179 -1.18 -7.48 -8.00
N LYS A 180 -1.04 -7.68 -9.32
CA LYS A 180 -2.16 -8.06 -10.19
C LYS A 180 -2.72 -9.44 -9.86
N MET A 181 -1.86 -10.42 -9.59
CA MET A 181 -2.27 -11.74 -9.11
C MET A 181 -3.02 -11.65 -7.78
N ASN A 182 -2.51 -10.84 -6.86
CA ASN A 182 -3.13 -10.61 -5.55
C ASN A 182 -4.52 -9.98 -5.69
N TYR A 183 -4.69 -8.98 -6.56
CA TYR A 183 -6.00 -8.36 -6.82
C TYR A 183 -6.99 -9.33 -7.42
N TYR A 184 -6.56 -10.15 -8.36
CA TYR A 184 -7.40 -11.15 -9.00
C TYR A 184 -7.91 -12.18 -7.98
N GLU A 185 -7.03 -12.75 -7.16
CA GLU A 185 -7.41 -13.74 -6.15
C GLU A 185 -8.21 -13.11 -4.98
N TRP A 186 -7.94 -11.86 -4.65
CA TRP A 186 -8.76 -11.11 -3.69
C TRP A 186 -10.19 -10.92 -4.23
N ALA A 187 -10.34 -10.50 -5.48
CA ALA A 187 -11.64 -10.38 -6.13
C ALA A 187 -12.39 -11.71 -6.12
N ARG A 188 -11.75 -12.80 -6.55
CA ARG A 188 -12.33 -14.15 -6.54
C ARG A 188 -12.77 -14.61 -5.13
N TYR A 189 -12.00 -14.27 -4.11
CA TYR A 189 -12.40 -14.55 -2.73
C TYR A 189 -13.65 -13.74 -2.34
N MET A 190 -13.71 -12.47 -2.69
CA MET A 190 -14.82 -11.60 -2.34
C MET A 190 -16.11 -11.97 -3.07
N GLU A 191 -16.03 -12.46 -4.31
CA GLU A 191 -17.17 -13.03 -5.06
C GLU A 191 -17.81 -14.21 -4.33
N LYS A 192 -17.04 -15.00 -3.60
CA LYS A 192 -17.56 -16.14 -2.82
C LYS A 192 -18.27 -15.75 -1.53
N VAL A 193 -17.99 -14.57 -0.99
CA VAL A 193 -18.49 -14.15 0.32
C VAL A 193 -19.47 -12.98 0.26
N ASN A 194 -19.77 -12.49 -0.94
CA ASN A 194 -20.72 -11.41 -1.19
C ASN A 194 -21.74 -11.80 -2.26
N ASP A 195 -22.87 -11.11 -2.29
CA ASP A 195 -23.90 -11.28 -3.29
C ASP A 195 -23.47 -10.71 -4.66
N ASP A 196 -23.93 -11.28 -5.76
CA ASP A 196 -23.53 -10.92 -7.14
C ASP A 196 -23.68 -9.41 -7.41
N SER A 197 -24.72 -8.78 -6.90
CA SER A 197 -24.96 -7.35 -7.08
C SER A 197 -23.88 -6.46 -6.44
N MET A 198 -23.21 -6.95 -5.41
CA MET A 198 -22.18 -6.19 -4.69
C MET A 198 -20.80 -6.30 -5.34
N VAL A 199 -20.57 -7.37 -6.10
CA VAL A 199 -19.25 -7.68 -6.69
C VAL A 199 -19.05 -7.15 -8.12
N VAL A 200 -20.05 -6.47 -8.66
CA VAL A 200 -19.92 -5.82 -9.98
C VAL A 200 -18.72 -4.86 -9.99
N HIS A 201 -17.85 -5.02 -10.99
CA HIS A 201 -16.60 -4.26 -11.13
C HIS A 201 -15.64 -4.37 -9.92
N LEU A 202 -15.60 -5.51 -9.26
CA LEU A 202 -14.85 -5.71 -8.02
C LEU A 202 -13.35 -5.46 -8.20
N LEU A 203 -12.74 -5.93 -9.28
CA LEU A 203 -11.32 -5.64 -9.59
C LEU A 203 -11.06 -4.15 -9.63
N THR A 204 -11.91 -3.38 -10.32
CA THR A 204 -11.81 -1.92 -10.37
C THR A 204 -11.97 -1.29 -8.98
N LYS A 205 -12.88 -1.79 -8.15
CA LYS A 205 -13.07 -1.30 -6.78
C LYS A 205 -11.83 -1.55 -5.91
N ILE A 206 -11.19 -2.71 -6.05
CA ILE A 206 -9.94 -3.03 -5.32
C ILE A 206 -8.79 -2.15 -5.82
N GLU A 207 -8.61 -2.02 -7.13
CA GLU A 207 -7.57 -1.17 -7.72
C GLU A 207 -7.75 0.32 -7.38
N CYS A 208 -8.99 0.79 -7.30
CA CYS A 208 -9.32 2.17 -6.93
C CYS A 208 -9.40 2.39 -5.42
N SER A 209 -9.21 1.37 -4.58
CA SER A 209 -9.21 1.54 -3.12
C SER A 209 -8.05 2.41 -2.63
N THR A 210 -6.97 2.48 -3.40
CA THR A 210 -5.87 3.44 -3.26
C THR A 210 -6.00 4.49 -4.37
N LYS A 211 -6.89 5.44 -4.25
CA LYS A 211 -6.93 6.60 -5.16
C LYS A 211 -5.74 7.50 -4.92
N ARG A 212 -5.25 8.11 -6.01
CA ARG A 212 -4.32 9.22 -5.95
C ARG A 212 -4.93 10.34 -5.13
N SER A 213 -4.19 10.90 -4.17
CA SER A 213 -4.54 12.10 -3.44
C SER A 213 -4.69 13.29 -4.40
N ASP A 214 -5.39 14.32 -3.97
CA ASP A 214 -5.35 15.60 -4.68
C ASP A 214 -3.94 16.19 -4.58
N LEU A 215 -3.25 16.27 -5.71
CA LEU A 215 -1.88 16.75 -5.79
C LEU A 215 -1.74 18.28 -5.78
N SER A 216 -2.84 19.02 -5.60
CA SER A 216 -2.84 20.49 -5.58
C SER A 216 -1.95 21.07 -4.49
N VAL A 217 -1.92 20.45 -3.31
CA VAL A 217 -1.05 20.83 -2.20
C VAL A 217 0.42 20.72 -2.59
N TYR A 218 0.82 19.61 -3.21
CA TYR A 218 2.20 19.42 -3.66
C TYR A 218 2.58 20.38 -4.80
N ARG A 219 1.62 20.69 -5.68
CA ARG A 219 1.80 21.72 -6.71
C ARG A 219 2.12 23.06 -6.07
N HIS A 220 1.34 23.48 -5.08
CA HIS A 220 1.56 24.74 -4.35
C HIS A 220 2.94 24.76 -3.68
N ILE A 221 3.28 23.72 -2.94
CA ILE A 221 4.58 23.59 -2.28
C ILE A 221 5.73 23.73 -3.29
N LEU A 222 5.70 22.94 -4.38
CA LEU A 222 6.78 22.93 -5.36
C LEU A 222 6.88 24.23 -6.16
N TYR A 223 5.74 24.80 -6.53
CA TYR A 223 5.70 25.97 -7.39
C TYR A 223 5.97 27.26 -6.62
N ASP A 224 5.35 27.46 -5.47
CA ASP A 224 5.39 28.71 -4.73
C ASP A 224 6.47 28.72 -3.65
N GLU A 225 6.61 27.65 -2.85
CA GLU A 225 7.57 27.62 -1.76
C GLU A 225 9.00 27.23 -2.23
N PHE A 226 9.12 26.36 -3.22
CA PHE A 226 10.41 25.92 -3.76
C PHE A 226 10.79 26.58 -5.10
N GLU A 227 9.95 27.50 -5.57
CA GLU A 227 10.19 28.28 -6.78
C GLU A 227 10.47 27.43 -8.03
N CYS A 228 9.89 26.24 -8.13
CA CYS A 228 10.05 25.35 -9.30
C CYS A 228 9.27 25.89 -10.52
N LYS A 229 9.70 27.01 -11.07
CA LYS A 229 9.02 27.71 -12.17
C LYS A 229 9.30 27.14 -13.57
N ARG A 230 10.07 26.05 -13.67
CA ARG A 230 10.43 25.41 -14.93
C ARG A 230 10.05 23.93 -14.93
N CYS A 231 9.69 23.42 -16.11
CA CYS A 231 9.47 21.99 -16.31
C CYS A 231 10.74 21.20 -15.98
N PHE A 232 10.60 20.24 -15.09
CA PHE A 232 11.72 19.41 -14.63
C PHE A 232 12.44 18.68 -15.79
N TYR A 233 11.69 18.26 -16.81
CA TYR A 233 12.22 17.47 -17.91
C TYR A 233 12.81 18.32 -19.05
N CYS A 234 12.10 19.34 -19.52
CA CYS A 234 12.53 20.12 -20.69
C CYS A 234 13.05 21.50 -20.35
N GLY A 235 13.03 21.93 -19.09
CA GLY A 235 13.52 23.24 -18.64
C GLY A 235 12.70 24.44 -19.10
N ARG A 236 11.64 24.28 -19.91
CA ARG A 236 10.78 25.39 -20.34
C ARG A 236 10.04 26.01 -19.15
N PRO A 237 9.84 27.35 -19.16
CA PRO A 237 9.01 28.00 -18.14
C PRO A 237 7.62 27.36 -18.06
N LEU A 238 7.13 27.12 -16.85
CA LEU A 238 5.78 26.62 -16.62
C LEU A 238 4.80 27.78 -16.62
N LYS A 239 3.66 27.58 -17.32
CA LYS A 239 2.52 28.47 -17.24
C LYS A 239 1.61 27.99 -16.10
N GLU A 240 1.24 28.85 -15.19
CA GLU A 240 0.48 28.53 -13.98
C GLU A 240 -0.82 27.74 -14.27
N SER A 241 -1.48 28.02 -15.40
CA SER A 241 -2.67 27.33 -15.86
C SER A 241 -2.43 25.93 -16.44
N ALA A 242 -1.16 25.51 -16.64
CA ALA A 242 -0.78 24.27 -17.33
C ALA A 242 0.37 23.55 -16.63
N ILE A 243 0.28 23.47 -15.31
CA ILE A 243 1.28 22.77 -14.49
C ILE A 243 0.72 21.40 -14.09
N HIS A 244 1.47 20.34 -14.38
CA HIS A 244 1.20 19.01 -13.90
C HIS A 244 2.18 18.65 -12.79
N VAL A 245 1.69 18.03 -11.73
CA VAL A 245 2.52 17.34 -10.74
C VAL A 245 2.70 15.91 -11.24
N ASP A 246 3.92 15.55 -11.55
CA ASP A 246 4.27 14.22 -12.04
C ASP A 246 5.06 13.46 -10.98
N HIS A 247 4.73 12.18 -10.83
CA HIS A 247 5.52 11.25 -10.04
C HIS A 247 6.78 10.86 -10.82
N PHE A 248 7.95 11.26 -10.35
CA PHE A 248 9.24 10.93 -11.01
C PHE A 248 9.41 9.41 -11.17
N ILE A 249 9.21 8.66 -10.10
CA ILE A 249 8.94 7.22 -10.16
C ILE A 249 7.43 7.07 -10.23
N PRO A 250 6.88 6.44 -11.29
CA PRO A 250 5.43 6.40 -11.50
C PRO A 250 4.67 5.87 -10.27
N TRP A 251 3.49 6.41 -10.05
CA TRP A 251 2.63 6.02 -8.94
C TRP A 251 2.31 4.52 -8.95
N SER A 252 2.21 3.89 -10.13
CA SER A 252 2.00 2.45 -10.28
C SER A 252 3.08 1.59 -9.61
N PHE A 253 4.29 2.12 -9.44
CA PHE A 253 5.41 1.43 -8.78
C PHE A 253 5.40 1.64 -7.26
N ILE A 254 5.20 2.87 -6.79
CA ILE A 254 5.36 3.24 -5.37
C ILE A 254 4.05 3.17 -4.61
N LYS A 255 2.93 3.57 -5.23
CA LYS A 255 1.59 3.66 -4.60
C LYS A 255 1.57 4.58 -3.36
N ASP A 256 2.43 5.60 -3.37
CA ASP A 256 2.54 6.56 -2.27
C ASP A 256 2.85 7.96 -2.82
N ASP A 257 2.24 8.96 -2.19
CA ASP A 257 2.38 10.37 -2.55
C ASP A 257 3.41 11.03 -1.63
N LYS A 258 4.67 11.06 -2.06
CA LYS A 258 5.79 11.65 -1.32
C LYS A 258 6.38 12.85 -2.06
N LEU A 259 6.59 13.94 -1.34
CA LEU A 259 7.15 15.18 -1.89
C LEU A 259 8.48 14.97 -2.61
N TRP A 260 9.32 14.06 -2.13
CA TRP A 260 10.60 13.73 -2.78
C TRP A 260 10.44 13.13 -4.18
N ASN A 261 9.28 12.49 -4.46
CA ASN A 261 8.99 11.85 -5.73
C ASN A 261 8.23 12.76 -6.72
N PHE A 262 7.79 13.93 -6.29
CA PHE A 262 7.06 14.84 -7.16
C PHE A 262 7.98 15.81 -7.89
N VAL A 263 7.66 16.05 -9.16
CA VAL A 263 8.27 17.09 -9.99
C VAL A 263 7.18 17.87 -10.70
N LEU A 264 7.44 19.15 -11.01
CA LEU A 264 6.56 19.94 -11.86
C LEU A 264 6.93 19.76 -13.32
N ALA A 265 5.96 19.40 -14.13
CA ALA A 265 6.13 19.14 -15.56
C ALA A 265 5.11 19.95 -16.39
N CYS A 266 5.49 20.29 -17.62
CA CYS A 266 4.52 20.75 -18.60
C CYS A 266 3.67 19.57 -19.10
N PRO A 267 2.43 19.80 -19.58
CA PRO A 267 1.53 18.75 -20.04
C PRO A 267 2.19 17.78 -21.03
N GLN A 268 2.90 18.31 -22.03
CA GLN A 268 3.56 17.52 -23.06
C GLN A 268 4.61 16.54 -22.49
N CYS A 269 5.43 16.97 -21.52
CA CYS A 269 6.44 16.11 -20.91
C CYS A 269 5.79 15.07 -19.99
N ASN A 270 4.76 15.46 -19.23
CA ASN A 270 4.02 14.57 -18.37
C ASN A 270 3.31 13.46 -19.16
N GLU A 271 2.61 13.81 -20.24
CA GLU A 271 1.96 12.85 -21.14
C GLU A 271 2.95 11.92 -21.82
N SER A 272 4.08 12.45 -22.32
CA SER A 272 5.13 11.67 -22.97
C SER A 272 5.79 10.65 -22.03
N LYS A 273 6.02 11.05 -20.78
CA LYS A 273 6.55 10.16 -19.74
C LYS A 273 5.50 9.13 -19.32
N SER A 274 4.25 9.58 -19.08
CA SER A 274 3.15 8.71 -18.64
C SER A 274 3.58 7.84 -17.46
N ASP A 275 3.34 6.54 -17.54
CA ASP A 275 3.62 5.53 -16.49
C ASP A 275 5.03 4.88 -16.65
N LYS A 276 5.94 5.55 -17.39
CA LYS A 276 7.31 5.07 -17.61
C LYS A 276 8.24 5.67 -16.54
N LEU A 277 9.30 4.93 -16.20
CA LEU A 277 10.41 5.49 -15.45
C LEU A 277 11.06 6.62 -16.24
N ALA A 278 11.45 7.69 -15.56
CA ALA A 278 12.19 8.79 -16.18
C ALA A 278 13.56 8.29 -16.67
N ALA A 279 14.06 8.90 -17.74
CA ALA A 279 15.37 8.54 -18.25
C ALA A 279 16.47 8.78 -17.19
N PRO A 280 17.53 7.93 -17.14
CA PRO A 280 18.56 8.00 -16.10
C PRO A 280 19.24 9.36 -15.96
N VAL A 281 19.29 10.15 -17.02
CA VAL A 281 19.84 11.52 -17.00
C VAL A 281 19.16 12.44 -15.98
N TYR A 282 17.91 12.19 -15.64
CA TYR A 282 17.16 12.98 -14.65
C TYR A 282 17.37 12.53 -13.20
N LEU A 283 18.01 11.36 -13.00
CA LEU A 283 18.18 10.79 -11.65
C LEU A 283 19.06 11.69 -10.76
N GLU A 284 20.20 12.13 -11.28
CA GLU A 284 21.08 13.03 -10.52
C GLU A 284 20.41 14.36 -10.19
N GLN A 285 19.56 14.86 -11.09
CA GLN A 285 18.84 16.10 -10.90
C GLN A 285 17.83 16.01 -9.75
N ILE A 286 17.06 14.93 -9.67
CA ILE A 286 16.08 14.74 -8.57
C ILE A 286 16.78 14.46 -7.25
N ILE A 287 17.87 13.67 -7.24
CA ILE A 287 18.68 13.43 -6.04
C ILE A 287 19.26 14.74 -5.50
N ARG A 288 19.84 15.56 -6.39
CA ARG A 288 20.39 16.87 -6.01
C ARG A 288 19.32 17.78 -5.43
N ARG A 289 18.13 17.83 -6.03
CA ARG A 289 17.00 18.60 -5.50
C ARG A 289 16.57 18.08 -4.11
N ASN A 290 16.44 16.78 -3.94
CA ASN A 290 15.98 16.17 -2.68
C ASN A 290 17.00 16.34 -1.55
N ASN A 291 18.28 16.39 -1.86
CA ASN A 291 19.35 16.64 -0.89
C ASN A 291 19.51 18.13 -0.54
N ALA A 292 18.83 19.02 -1.26
CA ALA A 292 18.83 20.44 -0.89
C ALA A 292 18.18 20.61 0.49
N SER A 293 18.86 21.28 1.42
CA SER A 293 18.53 21.40 2.86
C SER A 293 17.06 21.79 3.15
N ARG A 294 16.44 22.53 2.25
CA ARG A 294 15.06 23.02 2.38
C ARG A 294 14.03 21.89 2.21
N LEU A 295 14.21 21.00 1.24
CA LEU A 295 13.32 19.84 1.00
C LEU A 295 13.45 18.77 2.09
N ALA A 296 14.68 18.51 2.55
CA ALA A 296 14.93 17.60 3.65
C ALA A 296 14.27 18.08 4.96
N ALA A 297 14.34 19.38 5.25
CA ALA A 297 13.69 19.98 6.41
C ALA A 297 12.15 19.94 6.33
N TYR A 298 11.58 20.02 5.12
CA TYR A 298 10.14 19.98 4.90
C TYR A 298 9.59 18.54 4.96
N ALA A 299 10.33 17.58 4.39
CA ALA A 299 9.97 16.17 4.46
C ALA A 299 9.88 15.65 5.90
N ASN A 300 10.76 16.15 6.79
CA ASN A 300 10.74 15.81 8.22
C ASN A 300 9.61 16.51 9.02
N LYS A 301 8.89 17.46 8.43
CA LYS A 301 7.72 18.10 9.06
C LYS A 301 6.38 17.49 8.65
N ILE A 302 6.35 16.73 7.55
CA ILE A 302 5.16 16.09 6.99
C ILE A 302 5.15 14.57 7.27
N ALA A 303 6.29 14.01 7.72
CA ALA A 303 6.43 12.64 8.19
C ALA A 303 6.08 12.53 9.66
#